data_d8faaa315d899c5f8be98b5559165c1c
#
_entry.id   d8faaa315d899c5f8be98b5559165c1c
#
_cell.length_a   1.000
_cell.length_b   1.000
_cell.length_c   1.000
_cell.angle_alpha   90.00
_cell.angle_beta   90.00
_cell.angle_gamma   90.00
#
_symmetry.space_group_name_H-M   'P 1'
#
loop_
_entity.id
_entity.type
_entity.pdbx_description
1 polymer ?
#
loop_
_entity_poly.entity_id
_entity_poly.type
_entity_poly.pdbx_seq_one_letter_code
_entity_poly.pdbx_strand_id
1 'polypeptide(L)'
;MTALAFRPDPPVTAVGVVVPARNEQDRIVRCLTSLRRALAEAPDGVTTAVAVVLDRCTDATAEQVASVVADWPQATILAVPTSRPPDVTAIGLSGLRGSGVGALRDLGLRAVLDRLSGHPAAGTWLLSTDADTTVPPDWVRAHLQHAADGVHAVAGLADLAGTDHLAAGALWRYRAIVEHGLHSLTHHHVYGANLGVRADAYLTVGGFPVDGSGEDHGLWQRLAAAGYTLVQPVGIRVRTSARLRGRADGGLAGLLRALHLDDHQAGHRAGDAICDGA
;
A
#
# COMPACT_ATOMS: atom_id res chain seq x y z
N MET A 1 -2.19 -34.45 -28.28
CA MET A 1 -2.36 -33.19 -27.54
C MET A 1 -3.08 -33.54 -26.25
N THR A 2 -2.34 -33.68 -25.15
CA THR A 2 -2.92 -33.99 -23.83
C THR A 2 -3.49 -32.69 -23.29
N ALA A 3 -4.80 -32.63 -23.10
CA ALA A 3 -5.46 -31.50 -22.46
C ALA A 3 -4.84 -31.35 -21.05
N LEU A 4 -4.17 -30.23 -20.81
CA LEU A 4 -3.75 -29.84 -19.47
C LEU A 4 -5.03 -29.74 -18.63
N ALA A 5 -5.21 -30.70 -17.71
CA ALA A 5 -6.31 -30.68 -16.77
C ALA A 5 -6.25 -29.36 -15.98
N PHE A 6 -7.30 -28.55 -16.10
CA PHE A 6 -7.47 -27.34 -15.28
C PHE A 6 -7.46 -27.77 -13.82
N ARG A 7 -6.36 -27.52 -13.13
CA ARG A 7 -6.30 -27.65 -11.66
C ARG A 7 -6.82 -26.32 -11.12
N PRO A 8 -7.90 -26.35 -10.37
CA PRO A 8 -8.34 -25.13 -9.68
C PRO A 8 -7.22 -24.64 -8.73
N ASP A 9 -7.06 -23.33 -8.65
CA ASP A 9 -6.11 -22.73 -7.71
C ASP A 9 -6.42 -23.18 -6.28
N PRO A 10 -5.41 -23.44 -5.45
CA PRO A 10 -5.64 -23.83 -4.06
C PRO A 10 -6.33 -22.68 -3.32
N PRO A 11 -7.22 -23.00 -2.35
CA PRO A 11 -7.84 -21.98 -1.53
C PRO A 11 -6.78 -21.18 -0.75
N VAL A 12 -7.04 -19.91 -0.49
CA VAL A 12 -6.17 -19.09 0.35
C VAL A 12 -6.29 -19.56 1.80
N THR A 13 -5.17 -19.97 2.37
CA THR A 13 -5.03 -20.44 3.77
C THR A 13 -4.22 -19.49 4.63
N ALA A 14 -3.55 -18.49 4.03
CA ALA A 14 -2.76 -17.51 4.74
C ALA A 14 -2.83 -16.12 4.11
N VAL A 15 -2.74 -15.08 4.95
CA VAL A 15 -2.69 -13.67 4.55
C VAL A 15 -1.50 -12.99 5.23
N GLY A 16 -0.63 -12.39 4.43
CA GLY A 16 0.48 -11.57 4.89
C GLY A 16 0.25 -10.09 4.56
N VAL A 17 0.49 -9.18 5.51
CA VAL A 17 0.33 -7.73 5.28
C VAL A 17 1.61 -6.99 5.57
N VAL A 18 1.97 -6.02 4.72
CA VAL A 18 3.06 -5.08 4.97
C VAL A 18 2.55 -3.66 5.15
N VAL A 19 3.15 -2.95 6.13
CA VAL A 19 2.90 -1.52 6.39
C VAL A 19 4.26 -0.82 6.51
N PRO A 20 4.77 -0.16 5.46
CA PRO A 20 5.94 0.69 5.58
C PRO A 20 5.58 1.99 6.32
N ALA A 21 6.40 2.40 7.29
CA ALA A 21 6.15 3.56 8.12
C ALA A 21 7.41 4.41 8.29
N ARG A 22 7.29 5.73 8.06
CA ARG A 22 8.35 6.69 8.33
C ARG A 22 7.76 7.99 8.89
N ASN A 23 7.99 8.26 10.17
CA ASN A 23 7.50 9.47 10.86
C ASN A 23 5.97 9.65 10.73
N GLU A 24 5.20 8.66 11.15
CA GLU A 24 3.74 8.60 11.03
C GLU A 24 3.04 8.61 12.41
N GLN A 25 3.65 9.22 13.43
CA GLN A 25 3.11 9.25 14.79
C GLN A 25 1.65 9.68 14.89
N ASP A 26 1.16 10.57 14.03
CA ASP A 26 -0.21 11.07 14.07
C ASP A 26 -1.24 10.12 13.47
N ARG A 27 -0.79 9.06 12.75
CA ARG A 27 -1.66 8.23 11.89
C ARG A 27 -1.51 6.74 12.10
N ILE A 28 -0.32 6.28 12.49
CA ILE A 28 0.03 4.85 12.53
C ILE A 28 -0.90 4.04 13.45
N VAL A 29 -1.31 4.58 14.59
CA VAL A 29 -2.22 3.90 15.52
C VAL A 29 -3.56 3.61 14.85
N ARG A 30 -4.13 4.58 14.12
CA ARG A 30 -5.40 4.39 13.38
C ARG A 30 -5.26 3.38 12.25
N CYS A 31 -4.15 3.44 11.51
CA CYS A 31 -3.82 2.46 10.48
C CYS A 31 -3.83 1.05 11.07
N LEU A 32 -2.99 0.78 12.06
CA LEU A 32 -2.84 -0.55 12.67
C LEU A 32 -4.11 -1.05 13.36
N THR A 33 -4.86 -0.15 14.00
CA THR A 33 -6.16 -0.51 14.62
C THR A 33 -7.18 -0.93 13.55
N SER A 34 -7.25 -0.21 12.43
CA SER A 34 -8.14 -0.58 11.32
C SER A 34 -7.72 -1.90 10.68
N LEU A 35 -6.42 -2.11 10.49
CA LEU A 35 -5.87 -3.33 9.94
C LEU A 35 -6.15 -4.55 10.85
N ARG A 36 -5.95 -4.41 12.16
CA ARG A 36 -6.24 -5.47 13.14
C ARG A 36 -7.71 -5.90 13.08
N ARG A 37 -8.64 -4.93 12.93
CA ARG A 37 -10.06 -5.23 12.73
C ARG A 37 -10.33 -5.99 11.43
N ALA A 38 -9.74 -5.53 10.32
CA ALA A 38 -9.92 -6.19 9.03
C ALA A 38 -9.37 -7.63 9.02
N LEU A 39 -8.26 -7.87 9.71
CA LEU A 39 -7.69 -9.21 9.84
C LEU A 39 -8.51 -10.13 10.78
N ALA A 40 -9.17 -9.56 11.79
CA ALA A 40 -10.09 -10.31 12.65
C ALA A 40 -11.36 -10.77 11.91
N GLU A 41 -11.70 -10.11 10.80
CA GLU A 41 -12.82 -10.47 9.91
C GLU A 41 -12.37 -11.42 8.76
N ALA A 42 -11.11 -11.87 8.76
CA ALA A 42 -10.67 -12.89 7.81
C ALA A 42 -11.47 -14.19 8.00
N PRO A 43 -11.68 -14.98 6.93
CA PRO A 43 -12.38 -16.26 7.06
C PRO A 43 -11.73 -17.20 8.08
N ASP A 44 -12.55 -18.00 8.75
CA ASP A 44 -12.07 -19.01 9.72
C ASP A 44 -11.01 -19.94 9.09
N GLY A 45 -9.96 -20.21 9.84
CA GLY A 45 -8.86 -21.07 9.38
C GLY A 45 -7.80 -20.37 8.55
N VAL A 46 -7.96 -19.08 8.20
CA VAL A 46 -6.93 -18.29 7.53
C VAL A 46 -5.90 -17.79 8.55
N THR A 47 -4.65 -18.22 8.40
CA THR A 47 -3.53 -17.74 9.22
C THR A 47 -3.11 -16.35 8.77
N THR A 48 -2.87 -15.43 9.71
CA THR A 48 -2.50 -14.05 9.37
C THR A 48 -1.11 -13.67 9.92
N ALA A 49 -0.37 -12.85 9.19
CA ALA A 49 0.88 -12.23 9.64
C ALA A 49 0.98 -10.79 9.15
N VAL A 50 1.56 -9.91 9.97
CA VAL A 50 1.77 -8.49 9.64
C VAL A 50 3.24 -8.13 9.86
N ALA A 51 3.82 -7.37 8.94
CA ALA A 51 5.10 -6.72 9.11
C ALA A 51 4.94 -5.19 9.06
N VAL A 52 5.30 -4.51 10.14
CA VAL A 52 5.43 -3.06 10.17
C VAL A 52 6.91 -2.72 9.97
N VAL A 53 7.22 -2.06 8.86
CA VAL A 53 8.60 -1.71 8.49
C VAL A 53 8.87 -0.26 8.85
N LEU A 54 9.59 -0.03 9.95
CA LEU A 54 9.98 1.31 10.43
C LEU A 54 11.20 1.81 9.65
N ASP A 55 11.01 2.79 8.79
CA ASP A 55 12.09 3.39 7.99
C ASP A 55 12.62 4.64 8.67
N ARG A 56 13.74 4.54 9.40
CA ARG A 56 14.48 5.67 9.95
C ARG A 56 13.57 6.69 10.66
N CYS A 57 12.64 6.20 11.49
CA CYS A 57 11.75 7.05 12.26
C CYS A 57 12.54 7.87 13.29
N THR A 58 12.18 9.15 13.41
CA THR A 58 12.78 10.13 14.33
C THR A 58 11.74 10.78 15.24
N ASP A 59 10.48 10.40 15.10
CA ASP A 59 9.34 10.80 15.92
C ASP A 59 8.83 9.63 16.79
N ALA A 60 7.69 9.77 17.44
CA ALA A 60 7.10 8.73 18.29
C ALA A 60 6.50 7.53 17.54
N THR A 61 6.69 7.39 16.23
CA THR A 61 6.11 6.29 15.42
C THR A 61 6.51 4.92 15.97
N ALA A 62 7.80 4.72 16.27
CA ALA A 62 8.30 3.43 16.74
C ALA A 62 7.69 3.01 18.09
N GLU A 63 7.57 3.95 19.03
CA GLU A 63 6.97 3.74 20.34
C GLU A 63 5.49 3.39 20.23
N GLN A 64 4.76 4.10 19.38
CA GLN A 64 3.34 3.86 19.15
C GLN A 64 3.11 2.50 18.47
N VAL A 65 3.92 2.13 17.47
CA VAL A 65 3.87 0.80 16.85
C VAL A 65 4.12 -0.28 17.90
N ALA A 66 5.17 -0.14 18.73
CA ALA A 66 5.48 -1.09 19.78
C ALA A 66 4.30 -1.26 20.78
N SER A 67 3.64 -0.17 21.14
CA SER A 67 2.46 -0.20 22.01
C SER A 67 1.28 -0.94 21.39
N VAL A 68 0.97 -0.72 20.11
CA VAL A 68 -0.15 -1.38 19.42
C VAL A 68 0.14 -2.88 19.18
N VAL A 69 1.41 -3.23 18.96
CA VAL A 69 1.83 -4.60 18.61
C VAL A 69 2.04 -5.47 19.84
N ALA A 70 2.19 -4.89 21.03
CA ALA A 70 2.51 -5.59 22.27
C ALA A 70 1.58 -6.79 22.58
N ASP A 71 0.31 -6.68 22.26
CA ASP A 71 -0.72 -7.72 22.41
C ASP A 71 -1.22 -8.29 21.07
N TRP A 72 -0.42 -8.18 20.02
CA TRP A 72 -0.77 -8.64 18.69
C TRP A 72 0.29 -9.63 18.12
N PRO A 73 0.20 -10.93 18.50
CA PRO A 73 1.25 -11.91 18.18
C PRO A 73 1.45 -12.16 16.67
N GLN A 74 0.48 -11.80 15.83
CA GLN A 74 0.60 -11.89 14.37
C GLN A 74 1.48 -10.77 13.78
N ALA A 75 1.73 -9.69 14.51
CA ALA A 75 2.51 -8.56 14.03
C ALA A 75 4.00 -8.68 14.37
N THR A 76 4.85 -8.22 13.46
CA THR A 76 6.30 -8.15 13.59
C THR A 76 6.75 -6.74 13.24
N ILE A 77 7.70 -6.21 14.01
CA ILE A 77 8.33 -4.92 13.73
C ILE A 77 9.69 -5.17 13.09
N LEU A 78 9.93 -4.55 11.93
CA LEU A 78 11.22 -4.49 11.26
C LEU A 78 11.72 -3.05 11.29
N ALA A 79 12.90 -2.80 11.84
CA ALA A 79 13.46 -1.45 11.93
C ALA A 79 14.65 -1.31 10.97
N VAL A 80 14.57 -0.33 10.07
CA VAL A 80 15.70 0.14 9.26
C VAL A 80 16.35 1.31 10.01
N PRO A 81 17.57 1.16 10.54
CA PRO A 81 18.19 2.17 11.41
C PRO A 81 18.62 3.42 10.63
N THR A 82 18.63 4.56 11.33
CA THR A 82 19.13 5.85 10.82
C THR A 82 20.65 5.86 10.62
N SER A 83 21.39 5.14 11.50
CA SER A 83 22.84 4.98 11.45
C SER A 83 23.21 3.49 11.52
N ARG A 84 24.33 3.12 10.90
CA ARG A 84 24.86 1.75 11.00
C ARG A 84 25.39 1.55 12.42
N PRO A 85 24.83 0.60 13.19
CA PRO A 85 25.49 0.16 14.42
C PRO A 85 26.86 -0.46 14.04
N PRO A 86 27.94 -0.21 14.78
CA PRO A 86 29.28 -0.67 14.42
C PRO A 86 29.43 -2.19 14.39
N ASP A 87 28.53 -2.97 15.01
CA ASP A 87 28.71 -4.39 15.28
C ASP A 87 27.58 -5.33 14.83
N VAL A 88 26.65 -4.89 13.98
CA VAL A 88 25.58 -5.79 13.52
C VAL A 88 25.81 -6.19 12.08
N THR A 89 26.16 -7.47 11.89
CA THR A 89 26.08 -8.20 10.62
C THR A 89 24.59 -8.39 10.26
N ALA A 90 23.88 -7.29 10.00
CA ALA A 90 22.51 -7.32 9.50
C ALA A 90 22.57 -7.75 8.03
N ILE A 91 22.58 -9.06 7.83
CA ILE A 91 22.46 -9.69 6.50
C ILE A 91 21.12 -9.21 5.93
N GLY A 92 21.17 -8.38 4.87
CA GLY A 92 20.03 -7.89 4.12
C GLY A 92 19.59 -6.43 4.35
N LEU A 93 19.93 -5.77 5.47
CA LEU A 93 19.51 -4.39 5.74
C LEU A 93 20.48 -3.30 5.25
N SER A 94 21.74 -3.67 4.97
CA SER A 94 22.80 -2.73 4.56
C SER A 94 22.59 -2.16 3.14
N GLY A 95 21.83 -2.83 2.29
CA GLY A 95 21.48 -2.39 0.93
C GLY A 95 20.32 -1.40 0.84
N LEU A 96 19.56 -1.19 1.94
CA LEU A 96 18.35 -0.37 1.95
C LEU A 96 18.59 1.13 2.16
N ARG A 97 19.84 1.59 2.21
CA ARG A 97 20.16 3.02 2.31
C ARG A 97 19.85 3.72 0.98
N GLY A 98 18.89 4.62 1.00
CA GLY A 98 18.41 5.30 -0.19
C GLY A 98 17.36 4.53 -1.00
N SER A 99 16.98 3.35 -0.56
CA SER A 99 15.94 2.55 -1.20
C SER A 99 14.57 3.20 -1.10
N GLY A 100 13.79 3.12 -2.18
CA GLY A 100 12.41 3.58 -2.22
C GLY A 100 11.48 2.74 -1.34
N VAL A 101 10.23 3.15 -1.24
CA VAL A 101 9.19 2.43 -0.47
C VAL A 101 8.97 1.00 -0.97
N GLY A 102 9.26 0.72 -2.24
CA GLY A 102 9.21 -0.63 -2.81
C GLY A 102 10.10 -1.63 -2.09
N ALA A 103 11.35 -1.23 -1.76
CA ALA A 103 12.25 -2.09 -1.01
C ALA A 103 11.77 -2.37 0.42
N LEU A 104 11.11 -1.40 1.06
CA LEU A 104 10.51 -1.58 2.38
C LEU A 104 9.32 -2.54 2.33
N ARG A 105 8.48 -2.42 1.29
CA ARG A 105 7.38 -3.36 1.04
C ARG A 105 7.91 -4.77 0.79
N ASP A 106 8.92 -4.93 -0.07
CA ASP A 106 9.53 -6.24 -0.36
C ASP A 106 10.15 -6.87 0.90
N LEU A 107 10.87 -6.08 1.70
CA LEU A 107 11.42 -6.53 2.98
C LEU A 107 10.33 -7.06 3.93
N GLY A 108 9.25 -6.29 4.10
CA GLY A 108 8.15 -6.68 4.97
C GLY A 108 7.39 -7.89 4.46
N LEU A 109 7.12 -7.97 3.14
CA LEU A 109 6.44 -9.13 2.54
C LEU A 109 7.28 -10.41 2.63
N ARG A 110 8.60 -10.34 2.46
CA ARG A 110 9.48 -11.51 2.70
C ARG A 110 9.42 -11.97 4.15
N ALA A 111 9.46 -11.06 5.10
CA ALA A 111 9.35 -11.40 6.52
C ALA A 111 8.01 -12.06 6.88
N VAL A 112 6.89 -11.62 6.31
CA VAL A 112 5.61 -12.31 6.52
C VAL A 112 5.55 -13.65 5.83
N LEU A 113 6.17 -13.82 4.65
CA LEU A 113 6.29 -15.12 3.97
C LEU A 113 7.08 -16.12 4.80
N ASP A 114 8.17 -15.69 5.43
CA ASP A 114 8.96 -16.54 6.34
C ASP A 114 8.11 -17.01 7.52
N ARG A 115 7.29 -16.13 8.10
CA ARG A 115 6.35 -16.47 9.18
C ARG A 115 5.23 -17.41 8.72
N LEU A 116 4.84 -17.33 7.47
CA LEU A 116 3.80 -18.13 6.85
C LEU A 116 4.37 -19.33 6.07
N SER A 117 5.62 -19.71 6.30
CA SER A 117 6.32 -20.78 5.57
C SER A 117 5.66 -22.16 5.64
N GLY A 118 4.75 -22.37 6.60
CA GLY A 118 3.89 -23.58 6.66
C GLY A 118 2.76 -23.61 5.62
N HIS A 119 2.54 -22.52 4.89
CA HIS A 119 1.49 -22.40 3.87
C HIS A 119 2.11 -22.36 2.47
N PRO A 120 1.49 -23.00 1.45
CA PRO A 120 2.00 -22.91 0.08
C PRO A 120 1.87 -21.48 -0.46
N ALA A 121 2.82 -21.04 -1.27
CA ALA A 121 2.81 -19.70 -1.85
C ALA A 121 1.54 -19.45 -2.69
N ALA A 122 1.04 -20.43 -3.42
CA ALA A 122 -0.22 -20.33 -4.16
C ALA A 122 -1.47 -20.25 -3.25
N GLY A 123 -1.38 -20.66 -1.98
CA GLY A 123 -2.42 -20.53 -0.96
C GLY A 123 -2.20 -19.34 -0.01
N THR A 124 -1.26 -18.44 -0.32
CA THR A 124 -0.94 -17.26 0.50
C THR A 124 -1.25 -15.98 -0.28
N TRP A 125 -2.02 -15.08 0.35
CA TRP A 125 -2.37 -13.78 -0.21
C TRP A 125 -1.58 -12.67 0.50
N LEU A 126 -0.86 -11.86 -0.25
CA LEU A 126 -0.06 -10.75 0.24
C LEU A 126 -0.80 -9.44 0.04
N LEU A 127 -0.85 -8.61 1.06
CA LEU A 127 -1.49 -7.31 1.06
C LEU A 127 -0.49 -6.21 1.41
N SER A 128 -0.65 -5.04 0.79
CA SER A 128 0.10 -3.84 1.09
C SER A 128 -0.83 -2.68 1.40
N THR A 129 -0.53 -1.95 2.47
CA THR A 129 -1.19 -0.68 2.81
C THR A 129 -0.18 0.32 3.36
N ASP A 130 -0.53 1.62 3.43
CA ASP A 130 0.34 2.67 3.92
C ASP A 130 0.05 3.02 5.39
N ALA A 131 1.05 3.51 6.10
CA ALA A 131 0.96 3.86 7.52
C ALA A 131 0.00 5.03 7.83
N ASP A 132 -0.39 5.80 6.81
CA ASP A 132 -1.37 6.90 6.90
C ASP A 132 -2.74 6.53 6.30
N THR A 133 -2.95 5.25 6.04
CA THR A 133 -4.15 4.68 5.43
C THR A 133 -4.96 3.89 6.46
N THR A 134 -6.28 3.98 6.38
CA THR A 134 -7.21 3.13 7.13
C THR A 134 -7.98 2.23 6.18
N VAL A 135 -8.08 0.95 6.53
CA VAL A 135 -8.80 -0.05 5.75
C VAL A 135 -10.17 -0.34 6.37
N PRO A 136 -11.22 -0.64 5.58
CA PRO A 136 -12.50 -1.04 6.11
C PRO A 136 -12.45 -2.45 6.71
N PRO A 137 -13.38 -2.83 7.60
CA PRO A 137 -13.38 -4.15 8.26
C PRO A 137 -13.41 -5.33 7.29
N ASP A 138 -14.09 -5.21 6.17
CA ASP A 138 -14.23 -6.23 5.13
C ASP A 138 -13.08 -6.27 4.11
N TRP A 139 -12.06 -5.43 4.28
CA TRP A 139 -10.97 -5.25 3.30
C TRP A 139 -10.27 -6.57 2.94
N VAL A 140 -9.88 -7.35 3.94
CA VAL A 140 -9.23 -8.65 3.73
C VAL A 140 -10.17 -9.61 3.00
N ARG A 141 -11.43 -9.70 3.45
CA ARG A 141 -12.44 -10.58 2.85
C ARG A 141 -12.73 -10.23 1.40
N ALA A 142 -12.82 -8.93 1.08
CA ALA A 142 -13.05 -8.47 -0.28
C ALA A 142 -11.90 -8.85 -1.22
N HIS A 143 -10.64 -8.75 -0.78
CA HIS A 143 -9.51 -9.26 -1.54
C HIS A 143 -9.57 -10.78 -1.73
N LEU A 144 -9.91 -11.54 -0.68
CA LEU A 144 -9.96 -13.00 -0.73
C LEU A 144 -11.11 -13.54 -1.60
N GLN A 145 -12.19 -12.79 -1.79
CA GLN A 145 -13.24 -13.14 -2.76
C GLN A 145 -12.69 -13.19 -4.18
N HIS A 146 -11.92 -12.17 -4.59
CA HIS A 146 -11.28 -12.18 -5.90
C HIS A 146 -10.25 -13.31 -6.04
N ALA A 147 -9.49 -13.60 -4.97
CA ALA A 147 -8.57 -14.73 -4.97
C ALA A 147 -9.30 -16.07 -5.19
N ALA A 148 -10.48 -16.25 -4.58
CA ALA A 148 -11.32 -17.44 -4.76
C ALA A 148 -11.86 -17.56 -6.20
N ASP A 149 -11.99 -16.44 -6.92
CA ASP A 149 -12.39 -16.38 -8.34
C ASP A 149 -11.20 -16.61 -9.30
N GLY A 150 -10.03 -17.03 -8.79
CA GLY A 150 -8.82 -17.29 -9.60
C GLY A 150 -8.05 -16.03 -10.01
N VAL A 151 -8.27 -14.90 -9.33
CA VAL A 151 -7.52 -13.66 -9.53
C VAL A 151 -6.17 -13.75 -8.83
N HIS A 152 -5.10 -13.28 -9.48
CA HIS A 152 -3.74 -13.31 -8.95
C HIS A 152 -3.31 -12.00 -8.31
N ALA A 153 -3.89 -10.86 -8.73
CA ALA A 153 -3.66 -9.59 -8.06
C ALA A 153 -4.88 -8.66 -8.17
N VAL A 154 -5.04 -7.86 -7.13
CA VAL A 154 -6.13 -6.89 -6.95
C VAL A 154 -5.53 -5.54 -6.59
N ALA A 155 -5.81 -4.50 -7.38
CA ALA A 155 -5.55 -3.12 -7.01
C ALA A 155 -6.88 -2.42 -6.72
N GLY A 156 -7.08 -1.97 -5.49
CA GLY A 156 -8.26 -1.20 -5.09
C GLY A 156 -8.02 0.30 -5.15
N LEU A 157 -9.06 1.08 -4.89
CA LEU A 157 -9.04 2.54 -4.86
C LEU A 157 -8.58 3.08 -3.50
N ALA A 158 -8.04 4.30 -3.50
CA ALA A 158 -7.69 5.05 -2.31
C ALA A 158 -8.42 6.40 -2.29
N ASP A 159 -9.34 6.57 -1.35
CA ASP A 159 -10.06 7.82 -1.11
C ASP A 159 -9.26 8.74 -0.19
N LEU A 160 -9.34 10.05 -0.43
CA LEU A 160 -8.70 11.04 0.44
C LEU A 160 -9.48 11.22 1.74
N ALA A 161 -8.73 11.32 2.84
CA ALA A 161 -9.23 11.68 4.16
C ALA A 161 -8.54 12.96 4.68
N GLY A 162 -9.30 13.84 5.36
CA GLY A 162 -8.78 15.10 5.90
C GLY A 162 -8.45 16.09 4.79
N THR A 163 -9.42 16.41 3.94
CA THR A 163 -9.24 17.28 2.76
C THR A 163 -9.49 18.76 3.05
N ASP A 164 -9.87 19.15 4.28
CA ASP A 164 -10.31 20.49 4.65
C ASP A 164 -9.23 21.58 4.43
N HIS A 165 -7.97 21.20 4.39
CA HIS A 165 -6.83 22.08 4.15
C HIS A 165 -6.47 22.23 2.66
N LEU A 166 -7.12 21.47 1.76
CA LEU A 166 -6.90 21.56 0.33
C LEU A 166 -7.72 22.70 -0.26
N ALA A 167 -7.13 23.43 -1.23
CA ALA A 167 -7.90 24.36 -2.04
C ALA A 167 -9.00 23.61 -2.81
N ALA A 168 -10.19 24.22 -2.93
CA ALA A 168 -11.35 23.59 -3.56
C ALA A 168 -11.07 23.16 -5.01
N GLY A 169 -10.37 24.00 -5.78
CA GLY A 169 -9.98 23.69 -7.15
C GLY A 169 -8.97 22.55 -7.24
N ALA A 170 -8.04 22.44 -6.28
CA ALA A 170 -7.10 21.32 -6.21
C ALA A 170 -7.84 20.01 -5.96
N LEU A 171 -8.79 20.01 -5.02
CA LEU A 171 -9.61 18.83 -4.71
C LEU A 171 -10.48 18.43 -5.92
N TRP A 172 -11.07 19.41 -6.61
CA TRP A 172 -11.85 19.15 -7.82
C TRP A 172 -11.01 18.51 -8.92
N ARG A 173 -9.82 19.07 -9.20
CA ARG A 173 -8.88 18.50 -10.21
C ARG A 173 -8.43 17.09 -9.83
N TYR A 174 -8.12 16.85 -8.56
CA TYR A 174 -7.77 15.51 -8.09
C TYR A 174 -8.92 14.52 -8.33
N ARG A 175 -10.16 14.90 -7.97
CA ARG A 175 -11.34 14.07 -8.23
C ARG A 175 -11.52 13.78 -9.71
N ALA A 176 -11.35 14.78 -10.57
CA ALA A 176 -11.42 14.59 -12.01
C ALA A 176 -10.37 13.61 -12.54
N ILE A 177 -9.13 13.63 -12.01
CA ILE A 177 -8.08 12.66 -12.35
C ILE A 177 -8.52 11.24 -11.95
N VAL A 178 -9.06 11.07 -10.74
CA VAL A 178 -9.53 9.75 -10.28
C VAL A 178 -10.73 9.29 -11.13
N GLU A 179 -11.71 10.15 -11.35
CA GLU A 179 -12.92 9.85 -12.13
C GLU A 179 -12.61 9.49 -13.59
N HIS A 180 -11.63 10.16 -14.20
CA HIS A 180 -11.19 9.83 -15.56
C HIS A 180 -10.68 8.38 -15.69
N GLY A 181 -10.11 7.83 -14.63
CA GLY A 181 -9.67 6.43 -14.58
C GLY A 181 -10.76 5.43 -14.20
N LEU A 182 -12.00 5.85 -13.92
CA LEU A 182 -13.10 4.95 -13.54
C LEU A 182 -13.88 4.49 -14.77
N HIS A 183 -14.22 3.19 -14.80
CA HIS A 183 -15.05 2.58 -15.83
C HIS A 183 -16.05 1.63 -15.18
N SER A 184 -17.31 2.02 -15.07
CA SER A 184 -18.39 1.21 -14.48
C SER A 184 -17.99 0.47 -13.18
N LEU A 185 -17.46 -0.74 -13.28
CA LEU A 185 -17.05 -1.60 -12.15
C LEU A 185 -15.53 -1.72 -11.97
N THR A 186 -14.73 -1.07 -12.84
CA THR A 186 -13.26 -1.16 -12.85
C THR A 186 -12.60 0.22 -12.89
N HIS A 187 -11.29 0.25 -12.71
CA HIS A 187 -10.48 1.45 -12.85
C HIS A 187 -9.07 1.13 -13.36
N HIS A 188 -8.24 2.15 -13.62
CA HIS A 188 -6.86 1.99 -14.08
C HIS A 188 -5.80 2.40 -13.04
N HIS A 189 -6.24 2.75 -11.84
CA HIS A 189 -5.32 3.17 -10.78
C HIS A 189 -4.68 1.97 -10.10
N VAL A 190 -3.39 2.11 -9.73
CA VAL A 190 -2.66 1.17 -8.89
C VAL A 190 -2.08 1.95 -7.73
N TYR A 191 -2.42 1.56 -6.52
CA TYR A 191 -1.96 2.20 -5.30
C TYR A 191 -1.34 1.16 -4.36
N GLY A 192 -0.08 1.34 -3.99
CA GLY A 192 0.58 0.51 -3.00
C GLY A 192 -0.12 0.48 -1.64
N ALA A 193 -0.96 1.51 -1.37
CA ALA A 193 -1.81 1.60 -0.21
C ALA A 193 -3.00 0.61 -0.21
N ASN A 194 -3.35 0.02 -1.37
CA ASN A 194 -4.48 -0.90 -1.53
C ASN A 194 -4.20 -1.93 -2.63
N LEU A 195 -3.20 -2.77 -2.39
CA LEU A 195 -2.73 -3.76 -3.34
C LEU A 195 -2.70 -5.15 -2.70
N GLY A 196 -3.27 -6.14 -3.39
CA GLY A 196 -3.21 -7.55 -3.01
C GLY A 196 -2.62 -8.38 -4.14
N VAL A 197 -1.83 -9.41 -3.81
CA VAL A 197 -1.22 -10.30 -4.79
C VAL A 197 -1.02 -11.70 -4.20
N ARG A 198 -1.22 -12.73 -4.99
CA ARG A 198 -0.93 -14.12 -4.60
C ARG A 198 0.59 -14.31 -4.52
N ALA A 199 1.07 -14.95 -3.47
CA ALA A 199 2.49 -14.96 -3.14
C ALA A 199 3.36 -15.67 -4.19
N ASP A 200 2.87 -16.71 -4.85
CA ASP A 200 3.60 -17.37 -5.94
C ASP A 200 3.78 -16.45 -7.16
N ALA A 201 2.74 -15.68 -7.52
CA ALA A 201 2.83 -14.69 -8.58
C ALA A 201 3.81 -13.57 -8.21
N TYR A 202 3.72 -13.07 -6.96
CA TYR A 202 4.65 -12.07 -6.42
C TYR A 202 6.12 -12.52 -6.51
N LEU A 203 6.41 -13.74 -6.05
CA LEU A 203 7.77 -14.31 -6.07
C LEU A 203 8.27 -14.55 -7.49
N THR A 204 7.41 -15.04 -8.38
CA THR A 204 7.76 -15.33 -9.79
C THR A 204 8.22 -14.07 -10.53
N VAL A 205 7.58 -12.92 -10.29
CA VAL A 205 7.96 -11.65 -10.94
C VAL A 205 9.03 -10.88 -10.17
N GLY A 206 9.60 -11.45 -9.09
CA GLY A 206 10.70 -10.87 -8.32
C GLY A 206 10.28 -9.80 -7.29
N GLY A 207 9.00 -9.74 -6.92
CA GLY A 207 8.50 -8.84 -5.87
C GLY A 207 8.39 -7.37 -6.28
N PHE A 208 8.30 -6.44 -5.33
CA PHE A 208 8.32 -5.01 -5.62
C PHE A 208 9.66 -4.57 -6.22
N PRO A 209 9.69 -3.64 -7.21
CA PRO A 209 10.93 -2.99 -7.62
C PRO A 209 11.58 -2.28 -6.43
N VAL A 210 12.88 -2.42 -6.29
CA VAL A 210 13.62 -1.81 -5.17
C VAL A 210 14.07 -0.39 -5.46
N ASP A 211 14.16 -0.04 -6.74
CA ASP A 211 14.66 1.27 -7.23
C ASP A 211 13.53 2.11 -7.83
N GLY A 212 13.60 3.42 -7.60
CA GLY A 212 12.70 4.40 -8.21
C GLY A 212 11.39 4.64 -7.45
N SER A 213 10.52 5.46 -8.06
CA SER A 213 9.13 5.69 -7.68
C SER A 213 8.18 4.92 -8.63
N GLY A 214 6.96 4.63 -8.18
CA GLY A 214 5.98 3.86 -8.96
C GLY A 214 6.21 2.34 -8.87
N GLU A 215 6.69 1.89 -7.71
CA GLU A 215 6.94 0.48 -7.42
C GLU A 215 5.68 -0.39 -7.52
N ASP A 216 4.53 0.18 -7.21
CA ASP A 216 3.21 -0.44 -7.34
C ASP A 216 2.85 -0.69 -8.81
N HIS A 217 2.97 0.32 -9.66
CA HIS A 217 2.81 0.18 -11.10
C HIS A 217 3.85 -0.77 -11.71
N GLY A 218 5.10 -0.72 -11.24
CA GLY A 218 6.16 -1.62 -11.71
C GLY A 218 5.87 -3.08 -11.40
N LEU A 219 5.36 -3.38 -10.19
CA LEU A 219 4.90 -4.74 -9.85
C LEU A 219 3.70 -5.15 -10.72
N TRP A 220 2.70 -4.26 -10.85
CA TRP A 220 1.50 -4.51 -11.63
C TRP A 220 1.82 -4.84 -13.10
N GLN A 221 2.69 -4.04 -13.73
CA GLN A 221 3.11 -4.27 -15.12
C GLN A 221 3.84 -5.60 -15.30
N ARG A 222 4.70 -6.00 -14.34
CA ARG A 222 5.40 -7.30 -14.42
C ARG A 222 4.44 -8.47 -14.26
N LEU A 223 3.45 -8.37 -13.38
CA LEU A 223 2.40 -9.38 -13.24
C LEU A 223 1.57 -9.49 -14.53
N ALA A 224 1.18 -8.37 -15.14
CA ALA A 224 0.46 -8.34 -16.40
C ALA A 224 1.29 -8.97 -17.55
N ALA A 225 2.57 -8.60 -17.66
CA ALA A 225 3.47 -9.14 -18.67
C ALA A 225 3.73 -10.64 -18.51
N ALA A 226 3.68 -11.16 -17.28
CA ALA A 226 3.76 -12.58 -16.98
C ALA A 226 2.45 -13.36 -17.23
N GLY A 227 1.38 -12.68 -17.64
CA GLY A 227 0.09 -13.31 -17.99
C GLY A 227 -0.80 -13.67 -16.79
N TYR A 228 -0.57 -13.09 -15.61
CA TYR A 228 -1.42 -13.29 -14.45
C TYR A 228 -2.78 -12.58 -14.62
N THR A 229 -3.82 -13.12 -13.99
CA THR A 229 -5.16 -12.52 -13.96
C THR A 229 -5.18 -11.39 -12.93
N LEU A 230 -5.39 -10.15 -13.40
CA LEU A 230 -5.38 -8.93 -12.58
C LEU A 230 -6.74 -8.25 -12.64
N VAL A 231 -7.21 -7.71 -11.52
CA VAL A 231 -8.46 -6.93 -11.46
C VAL A 231 -8.29 -5.63 -10.67
N GLN A 232 -9.01 -4.61 -11.08
CA GLN A 232 -9.03 -3.28 -10.47
C GLN A 232 -10.48 -2.88 -10.13
N PRO A 233 -11.08 -3.49 -9.08
CA PRO A 233 -12.48 -3.28 -8.74
C PRO A 233 -12.70 -1.93 -8.05
N VAL A 234 -13.75 -1.20 -8.42
CA VAL A 234 -14.13 0.07 -7.75
C VAL A 234 -14.64 -0.14 -6.33
N GLY A 235 -15.06 -1.37 -5.96
CA GLY A 235 -15.66 -1.68 -4.66
C GLY A 235 -14.66 -1.86 -3.52
N ILE A 236 -13.38 -2.13 -3.79
CA ILE A 236 -12.35 -2.25 -2.76
C ILE A 236 -11.71 -0.89 -2.55
N ARG A 237 -12.01 -0.24 -1.43
CA ARG A 237 -11.58 1.14 -1.17
C ARG A 237 -10.94 1.26 0.21
N VAL A 238 -9.86 2.03 0.29
CA VAL A 238 -9.23 2.44 1.55
C VAL A 238 -9.28 3.96 1.68
N ARG A 239 -9.01 4.50 2.87
CA ARG A 239 -8.94 5.94 3.09
C ARG A 239 -7.53 6.34 3.47
N THR A 240 -6.88 7.14 2.64
CA THR A 240 -5.50 7.63 2.83
C THR A 240 -5.45 9.13 3.10
N SER A 241 -4.38 9.59 3.72
CA SER A 241 -4.19 10.98 4.10
C SER A 241 -4.05 11.91 2.90
N ALA A 242 -4.81 13.02 2.90
CA ALA A 242 -4.70 14.10 1.92
C ALA A 242 -3.52 15.07 2.19
N ARG A 243 -2.49 14.67 2.94
CA ARG A 243 -1.35 15.53 3.27
C ARG A 243 -0.60 16.05 2.03
N LEU A 244 -0.08 17.28 2.11
CA LEU A 244 0.71 17.90 1.05
C LEU A 244 2.22 17.60 1.17
N ARG A 245 2.68 17.02 2.28
CA ARG A 245 4.07 16.63 2.50
C ARG A 245 4.15 15.11 2.60
N GLY A 246 4.67 14.48 1.56
CA GLY A 246 4.95 13.05 1.49
C GLY A 246 6.43 12.74 1.71
N ARG A 247 6.76 11.44 1.86
CA ARG A 247 8.14 10.92 2.00
C ARG A 247 8.61 10.23 0.73
N ALA A 248 7.69 9.89 -0.18
CA ALA A 248 8.01 9.34 -1.49
C ALA A 248 8.01 10.47 -2.52
N ASP A 249 9.09 10.59 -3.28
CA ASP A 249 9.15 11.49 -4.44
C ASP A 249 8.16 10.99 -5.52
N GLY A 250 7.34 11.90 -6.06
CA GLY A 250 6.34 11.56 -7.08
C GLY A 250 5.07 10.85 -6.56
N GLY A 251 4.92 10.66 -5.23
CA GLY A 251 3.72 10.05 -4.65
C GLY A 251 2.52 11.00 -4.57
N LEU A 252 1.39 10.49 -4.04
CA LEU A 252 0.12 11.21 -3.91
C LEU A 252 0.26 12.61 -3.29
N ALA A 253 1.05 12.76 -2.23
CA ALA A 253 1.28 14.05 -1.58
C ALA A 253 1.97 15.08 -2.51
N GLY A 254 2.86 14.60 -3.39
CA GLY A 254 3.49 15.44 -4.43
C GLY A 254 2.47 15.95 -5.45
N LEU A 255 1.58 15.06 -5.93
CA LEU A 255 0.49 15.41 -6.83
C LEU A 255 -0.46 16.43 -6.17
N LEU A 256 -0.93 16.16 -4.97
CA LEU A 256 -1.83 17.08 -4.25
C LEU A 256 -1.20 18.44 -4.01
N ARG A 257 0.10 18.50 -3.69
CA ARG A 257 0.85 19.75 -3.52
C ARG A 257 0.93 20.53 -4.83
N ALA A 258 1.22 19.87 -5.95
CA ALA A 258 1.27 20.53 -7.26
C ALA A 258 -0.09 21.15 -7.60
N LEU A 259 -1.17 20.37 -7.49
CA LEU A 259 -2.53 20.85 -7.74
C LEU A 259 -2.94 22.01 -6.81
N HIS A 260 -2.49 21.98 -5.55
CA HIS A 260 -2.78 23.02 -4.56
C HIS A 260 -2.05 24.35 -4.88
N LEU A 261 -0.78 24.26 -5.30
CA LEU A 261 0.01 25.44 -5.68
C LEU A 261 -0.53 26.09 -6.96
N ASP A 262 -0.90 25.31 -7.95
CA ASP A 262 -1.50 25.79 -9.20
C ASP A 262 -2.80 26.55 -8.95
N ASP A 263 -3.62 26.11 -8.00
CA ASP A 263 -4.88 26.75 -7.63
C ASP A 263 -4.64 28.15 -7.02
N HIS A 264 -3.67 28.26 -6.12
CA HIS A 264 -3.28 29.54 -5.53
C HIS A 264 -2.74 30.52 -6.56
N GLN A 265 -1.92 30.09 -7.53
CA GLN A 265 -1.40 30.95 -8.59
C GLN A 265 -2.51 31.43 -9.54
N ALA A 266 -3.48 30.57 -9.85
CA ALA A 266 -4.64 30.94 -10.66
C ALA A 266 -5.51 31.99 -9.96
N GLY A 267 -5.71 31.86 -8.64
CA GLY A 267 -6.43 32.84 -7.83
C GLY A 267 -5.78 34.20 -7.75
N HIS A 268 -4.44 34.26 -7.65
CA HIS A 268 -3.68 35.53 -7.67
C HIS A 268 -3.77 36.24 -9.02
N ARG A 269 -3.62 35.53 -10.13
CA ARG A 269 -3.74 36.11 -11.48
C ARG A 269 -5.14 36.66 -11.76
N ALA A 270 -6.20 36.03 -11.23
CA ALA A 270 -7.55 36.52 -11.37
C ALA A 270 -7.81 37.78 -10.49
N GLY A 271 -7.18 37.85 -9.31
CA GLY A 271 -7.25 39.01 -8.41
C GLY A 271 -6.54 40.26 -9.00
N ASP A 272 -5.37 40.09 -9.58
CA ASP A 272 -4.58 41.21 -10.20
C ASP A 272 -5.29 41.78 -11.45
N ALA A 273 -5.96 40.91 -12.23
CA ALA A 273 -6.70 41.35 -13.43
C ALA A 273 -7.97 42.17 -13.08
N ILE A 274 -8.48 42.11 -11.85
CA ILE A 274 -9.63 42.90 -11.40
C ILE A 274 -9.18 44.26 -10.85
N CYS A 275 -7.93 44.38 -10.37
CA CYS A 275 -7.38 45.64 -9.85
C CYS A 275 -6.86 46.58 -10.92
N ASP A 276 -6.47 46.08 -12.09
CA ASP A 276 -5.96 46.90 -13.21
C ASP A 276 -7.05 47.47 -14.14
N GLY A 277 -8.33 47.18 -13.83
CA GLY A 277 -9.51 47.64 -14.62
C GLY A 277 -10.40 48.66 -13.90
N ALA A 278 -9.94 49.35 -12.84
CA ALA A 278 -10.71 50.38 -12.10
C ALA A 278 -10.10 51.76 -12.26
#